data_33f658bf7f55fa6ac1b67a8d9e1fe884
#
_entry.id   33f658bf7f55fa6ac1b67a8d9e1fe884
#
_cell.length_a   1.000
_cell.length_b   1.000
_cell.length_c   1.000
_cell.angle_alpha   90.00
_cell.angle_beta   90.00
_cell.angle_gamma   90.00
#
_symmetry.space_group_name_H-M   'P 1'
#
loop_
_entity.id
_entity.type
_entity.pdbx_description
1 polymer ?
#
loop_
_entity_poly.entity_id
_entity_poly.type
_entity_poly.pdbx_seq_one_letter_code
_entity_poly.pdbx_strand_id
1 'polypeptide(L)'
;MKLSIKINTGEGDYVVETNLFHLVQLERKYKVKASDLANGISIEMLGYLAHEAAKQQGHNPPVILDDFLKKLIDLEVLETESANPTQGDQ
;
A
#
# COMPACT_ATOMS: atom_id res chain seq x y z
N MET A 1 -7.34 7.00 7.48
CA MET A 1 -5.93 6.93 7.07
C MET A 1 -5.82 6.17 5.76
N LYS A 2 -5.06 6.68 4.84
CA LYS A 2 -4.79 5.96 3.60
C LYS A 2 -3.41 6.29 3.07
N LEU A 3 -2.87 5.37 2.28
CA LEU A 3 -1.58 5.53 1.65
C LEU A 3 -1.77 5.53 0.15
N SER A 4 -1.04 6.38 -0.55
CA SER A 4 -0.94 6.30 -2.00
C SER A 4 0.39 5.65 -2.33
N ILE A 5 0.35 4.60 -3.12
CA ILE A 5 1.53 3.81 -3.42
C ILE A 5 1.73 3.78 -4.93
N LYS A 6 2.90 4.20 -5.37
CA LYS A 6 3.28 4.10 -6.77
C LYS A 6 3.92 2.74 -7.00
N ILE A 7 3.39 2.01 -7.97
CA ILE A 7 3.85 0.66 -8.30
C ILE A 7 4.51 0.71 -9.66
N ASN A 8 5.76 0.26 -9.73
CA ASN A 8 6.50 0.20 -10.99
C ASN A 8 6.82 -1.26 -11.28
N THR A 9 6.29 -1.78 -12.38
CA THR A 9 6.48 -3.17 -12.76
C THR A 9 7.34 -3.34 -14.01
N GLY A 10 7.83 -2.26 -14.58
CA GLY A 10 8.57 -2.36 -15.83
C GLY A 10 7.68 -2.36 -17.07
N GLU A 11 6.40 -2.65 -16.89
CA GLU A 11 5.42 -2.54 -17.98
C GLU A 11 4.67 -1.24 -17.90
N GLY A 12 4.98 -0.43 -16.92
CA GLY A 12 4.35 0.85 -16.69
C GLY A 12 4.20 1.09 -15.20
N ASP A 13 3.93 2.32 -14.87
CA ASP A 13 3.72 2.74 -13.48
C ASP A 13 2.25 3.01 -13.29
N TYR A 14 1.76 2.72 -12.10
CA TYR A 14 0.43 3.15 -11.72
C TYR A 14 0.40 3.42 -10.22
N VAL A 15 -0.61 4.16 -9.79
CA VAL A 15 -0.75 4.53 -8.39
C VAL A 15 -2.02 3.89 -7.85
N VAL A 16 -1.93 3.32 -6.67
CA VAL A 16 -3.09 2.77 -5.98
C VAL A 16 -3.24 3.47 -4.65
N GLU A 17 -4.46 3.45 -4.13
CA GLU A 17 -4.74 4.00 -2.80
C GLU A 17 -5.28 2.92 -1.91
N THR A 18 -4.72 2.81 -0.72
CA THR A 18 -5.27 1.89 0.26
C THR A 18 -6.46 2.53 0.95
N ASN A 19 -7.25 1.71 1.60
CA ASN A 19 -8.36 2.20 2.41
C ASN A 19 -8.30 1.51 3.77
N LEU A 20 -9.24 1.86 4.63
CA LEU A 20 -9.25 1.33 5.98
C LEU A 20 -9.32 -0.20 6.00
N PHE A 21 -10.07 -0.78 5.08
CA PHE A 21 -10.19 -2.23 5.02
C PHE A 21 -8.85 -2.91 4.74
N HIS A 22 -8.06 -2.31 3.83
CA HIS A 22 -6.72 -2.85 3.53
C HIS A 22 -5.85 -2.82 4.77
N LEU A 23 -5.96 -1.77 5.57
CA LEU A 23 -5.17 -1.67 6.80
C LEU A 23 -5.62 -2.69 7.83
N VAL A 24 -6.93 -2.96 7.91
CA VAL A 24 -7.43 -4.00 8.80
C VAL A 24 -6.90 -5.36 8.37
N GLN A 25 -6.87 -5.63 7.06
CA GLN A 25 -6.33 -6.87 6.57
C GLN A 25 -4.85 -7.01 6.92
N LEU A 26 -4.12 -5.91 6.81
CA LEU A 26 -2.70 -5.90 7.16
C LEU A 26 -2.50 -6.25 8.63
N GLU A 27 -3.28 -5.63 9.50
CA GLU A 27 -3.19 -5.91 10.93
C GLU A 27 -3.44 -7.38 11.23
N ARG A 28 -4.42 -7.96 10.56
CA ARG A 28 -4.75 -9.36 10.77
C ARG A 28 -3.67 -10.29 10.27
N LYS A 29 -3.11 -9.98 9.11
CA LYS A 29 -2.13 -10.85 8.48
C LYS A 29 -0.78 -10.81 9.19
N TYR A 30 -0.34 -9.63 9.57
CA TYR A 30 1.01 -9.44 10.10
C TYR A 30 1.04 -9.21 11.61
N LYS A 31 -0.14 -9.19 12.26
CA LYS A 31 -0.22 -9.03 13.70
C LYS A 31 0.42 -7.72 14.17
N VAL A 32 0.20 -6.67 13.41
CA VAL A 32 0.70 -5.34 13.74
C VAL A 32 -0.48 -4.40 13.92
N LYS A 33 -0.23 -3.25 14.53
CA LYS A 33 -1.24 -2.20 14.66
C LYS A 33 -1.01 -1.18 13.56
N ALA A 34 -2.09 -0.70 12.95
CA ALA A 34 -1.96 0.32 11.92
C ALA A 34 -1.22 1.55 12.44
N SER A 35 -1.40 1.88 13.71
CA SER A 35 -0.70 3.04 14.28
C SER A 35 0.81 2.86 14.28
N ASP A 36 1.30 1.63 14.28
CA ASP A 36 2.74 1.38 14.25
C ASP A 36 3.34 1.69 12.89
N LEU A 37 2.52 1.80 11.85
CA LEU A 37 3.01 2.12 10.52
C LEU A 37 3.56 3.53 10.43
N ALA A 38 3.21 4.39 11.38
CA ALA A 38 3.79 5.73 11.43
C ALA A 38 5.28 5.70 11.67
N ASN A 39 5.79 4.61 12.25
CA ASN A 39 7.21 4.45 12.53
C ASN A 39 7.93 3.74 11.39
N GLY A 40 7.24 3.43 10.30
CA GLY A 40 7.80 2.75 9.16
C GLY A 40 7.01 1.51 8.81
N ILE A 41 7.17 1.08 7.58
CA ILE A 41 6.47 -0.09 7.07
C ILE A 41 7.49 -0.94 6.34
N SER A 42 7.45 -2.25 6.56
CA SER A 42 8.39 -3.13 5.87
C SER A 42 8.02 -3.22 4.39
N ILE A 43 9.01 -3.60 3.57
CA ILE A 43 8.77 -3.72 2.14
C ILE A 43 7.73 -4.81 1.86
N GLU A 44 7.73 -5.86 2.66
CA GLU A 44 6.76 -6.94 2.49
C GLU A 44 5.34 -6.46 2.78
N MET A 45 5.16 -5.69 3.86
CA MET A 45 3.85 -5.15 4.19
C MET A 45 3.39 -4.15 3.14
N LEU A 46 4.32 -3.33 2.64
CA LEU A 46 3.99 -2.37 1.59
C LEU A 46 3.57 -3.10 0.31
N GLY A 47 4.28 -4.17 -0.04
CA GLY A 47 3.91 -4.98 -1.19
C GLY A 47 2.54 -5.62 -1.04
N TYR A 48 2.23 -6.10 0.16
CA TYR A 48 0.92 -6.66 0.42
C TYR A 48 -0.19 -5.62 0.23
N LEU A 49 0.00 -4.44 0.79
CA LEU A 49 -0.99 -3.37 0.65
C LEU A 49 -1.17 -2.99 -0.82
N ALA A 50 -0.06 -2.86 -1.55
CA ALA A 50 -0.12 -2.52 -2.96
C ALA A 50 -0.88 -3.59 -3.75
N HIS A 51 -0.63 -4.85 -3.44
CA HIS A 51 -1.28 -5.96 -4.12
C HIS A 51 -2.79 -5.95 -3.90
N GLU A 52 -3.21 -5.78 -2.64
CA GLU A 52 -4.63 -5.77 -2.32
C GLU A 52 -5.33 -4.57 -2.98
N ALA A 53 -4.69 -3.40 -2.92
CA ALA A 53 -5.26 -2.21 -3.54
C ALA A 53 -5.33 -2.34 -5.05
N ALA A 54 -4.30 -2.91 -5.67
CA ALA A 54 -4.28 -3.09 -7.12
C ALA A 54 -5.40 -4.03 -7.57
N LYS A 55 -5.64 -5.10 -6.82
CA LYS A 55 -6.74 -6.02 -7.14
C LYS A 55 -8.08 -5.31 -7.05
N GLN A 56 -8.27 -4.53 -6.01
CA GLN A 56 -9.54 -3.85 -5.80
C GLN A 56 -9.80 -2.78 -6.86
N GLN A 57 -8.73 -2.14 -7.33
CA GLN A 57 -8.87 -1.03 -8.28
C GLN A 57 -8.80 -1.46 -9.74
N GLY A 58 -8.80 -2.77 -9.99
CA GLY A 58 -8.95 -3.27 -11.34
C GLY A 58 -7.69 -3.31 -12.17
N HIS A 59 -6.53 -3.29 -11.54
CA HIS A 59 -5.27 -3.34 -12.29
C HIS A 59 -4.84 -4.75 -12.65
N ASN A 60 -5.60 -5.75 -12.23
CA ASN A 60 -5.37 -7.16 -12.55
C ASN A 60 -3.96 -7.64 -12.27
N PRO A 61 -3.44 -7.44 -11.06
CA PRO A 61 -2.13 -7.97 -10.72
C PRO A 61 -2.20 -9.49 -10.62
N PRO A 62 -1.05 -10.18 -10.62
CA PRO A 62 -1.07 -11.62 -10.37
C PRO A 62 -1.82 -11.94 -9.09
N VAL A 63 -2.55 -13.05 -9.10
CA VAL A 63 -3.37 -13.43 -7.96
C VAL A 63 -2.52 -13.74 -6.74
N ILE A 64 -1.38 -14.39 -6.95
CA ILE A 64 -0.50 -14.79 -5.86
C ILE A 64 0.44 -13.64 -5.55
N LEU A 65 0.51 -13.28 -4.26
CA LEU A 65 1.32 -12.14 -3.82
C LEU A 65 2.78 -12.26 -4.28
N ASP A 66 3.38 -13.43 -4.12
CA ASP A 66 4.77 -13.59 -4.50
C ASP A 66 4.99 -13.35 -5.98
N ASP A 67 4.04 -13.76 -6.82
CA ASP A 67 4.15 -13.52 -8.25
C ASP A 67 4.08 -12.03 -8.57
N PHE A 68 3.23 -11.32 -7.83
CA PHE A 68 3.15 -9.86 -7.96
C PHE A 68 4.47 -9.21 -7.54
N LEU A 69 5.02 -9.65 -6.40
CA LEU A 69 6.27 -9.07 -5.89
C LEU A 69 7.43 -9.30 -6.85
N LYS A 70 7.44 -10.44 -7.54
CA LYS A 70 8.51 -10.72 -8.50
C LYS A 70 8.50 -9.78 -9.69
N LYS A 71 7.36 -9.20 -10.01
CA LYS A 71 7.26 -8.27 -11.13
C LYS A 71 7.61 -6.85 -10.76
N LEU A 72 7.74 -6.56 -9.47
CA LEU A 72 7.99 -5.20 -9.02
C LEU A 72 9.42 -4.79 -9.29
N ILE A 73 9.57 -3.60 -9.85
CA ILE A 73 10.86 -2.94 -9.93
C ILE A 73 11.01 -2.01 -8.75
N ASP A 74 9.92 -1.32 -8.37
CA ASP A 74 9.99 -0.37 -7.29
C ASP A 74 8.60 -0.13 -6.71
N LEU A 75 8.57 0.23 -5.45
CA LEU A 75 7.38 0.68 -4.74
C LEU A 75 7.72 1.96 -4.01
N GLU A 76 6.86 2.95 -4.12
CA GLU A 76 7.10 4.22 -3.48
C GLU A 76 5.83 4.71 -2.81
N VAL A 77 5.93 5.07 -1.53
CA VAL A 77 4.83 5.71 -0.84
C VAL A 77 4.85 7.19 -1.20
N LEU A 78 3.80 7.65 -1.88
CA LEU A 78 3.75 9.02 -2.36
C LEU A 78 3.31 9.97 -1.25
N GLU A 79 2.31 9.56 -0.47
CA GLU A 79 1.90 10.37 0.67
C GLU A 79 1.06 9.54 1.61
N THR A 80 1.02 9.97 2.84
CA THR A 80 0.18 9.37 3.87
C THR A 80 -0.86 10.40 4.24
N GLU A 81 -2.12 10.06 4.02
CA GLU A 81 -3.19 10.92 4.44
C GLU A 81 -3.57 10.51 5.84
N SER A 82 -3.02 11.17 6.81
CA SER A 82 -3.43 10.91 8.16
C SER A 82 -4.28 12.09 8.56
N ALA A 83 -4.95 11.90 9.55
CA ALA A 83 -5.84 12.92 9.95
C ALA A 83 -5.20 14.23 10.17
N ASN A 84 -4.43 14.59 9.79
CA ASN A 84 -3.98 15.83 10.00
C ASN A 84 -4.03 16.84 9.19
N PRO A 85 -4.52 17.26 9.15
CA PRO A 85 -4.77 18.02 8.40
C PRO A 85 -4.49 19.32 8.51
N THR A 86 -4.47 19.34 8.73
CA THR A 86 -4.40 20.09 8.73
C THR A 86 -3.90 20.91 8.82
N GLN A 87 -3.77 20.85 8.78
CA GLN A 87 -3.44 21.18 8.91
C GLN A 87 -3.24 22.04 8.75
N GLY A 88 -3.30 22.44 8.74
CA GLY A 88 -3.21 22.91 8.63
C GLY A 88 -2.77 23.86 8.54
N ASP A 89 -2.74 23.73 8.51
CA ASP A 89 -2.47 24.19 8.51
C ASP A 89 -2.30 24.78 8.47
N GLN A 90 -2.27 24.84 8.37
CA GLN A 90 -2.29 24.81 8.36
C GLN A 90 -2.26 25.22 8.37
#